data_228e9d87dfaa1c3755de737a0c9f7e0c
#
_entry.id   228e9d87dfaa1c3755de737a0c9f7e0c
#
_cell.length_a   1.000
_cell.length_b   1.000
_cell.length_c   1.000
_cell.angle_alpha   90.00
_cell.angle_beta   90.00
_cell.angle_gamma   90.00
#
_symmetry.space_group_name_H-M   'P 1'
#
loop_
_entity.id
_entity.type
_entity.pdbx_description
1 polymer ?
#
loop_
_entity_poly.entity_id
_entity_poly.type
_entity_poly.pdbx_seq_one_letter_code
_entity_poly.pdbx_strand_id
1 'polypeptide(L)'
;MQKIIIVRAPAKDFPFVVVYKPAGLPSAPLKSRTGNDAFSFAAELFPALKTVRGKTEIECGLLHRIDTDTEGLLMAAATQDAYDFMQNLQTKGGFIKTYRASCTVKPDNAAALGGFPPAPANFADCIQRGAADITSFFRTYGAGGKAVRPVTEISGKAAVKKVGQKKAYTTRVRLLSYLEANAELECTLTQGFRHQVRCHCAWCGFPIRGDRLYHADCTSAVEPLRFTAVKLEFLNPITEQKEVIDCGAGHTD
;
A
#
# COMPACT_ATOMS: atom_id res chain seq x y z
N MET A 1 -17.89 2.79 14.41
CA MET A 1 -17.32 2.54 13.05
C MET A 1 -16.76 3.86 12.55
N GLN A 2 -15.49 3.92 12.23
CA GLN A 2 -14.91 5.11 11.58
C GLN A 2 -15.59 5.28 10.21
N LYS A 3 -15.95 6.53 9.88
CA LYS A 3 -16.71 6.86 8.67
C LYS A 3 -15.77 7.05 7.49
N ILE A 4 -16.14 6.54 6.30
CA ILE A 4 -15.44 6.90 5.06
C ILE A 4 -15.65 8.40 4.80
N ILE A 5 -14.58 9.11 4.42
CA ILE A 5 -14.62 10.53 4.15
C ILE A 5 -14.33 10.75 2.66
N ILE A 6 -15.14 11.56 1.99
CA ILE A 6 -14.83 12.04 0.65
C ILE A 6 -13.77 13.14 0.77
N VAL A 7 -12.56 12.85 0.32
CA VAL A 7 -11.45 13.81 0.32
C VAL A 7 -11.57 14.76 -0.87
N ARG A 8 -11.90 14.23 -2.05
CA ARG A 8 -12.18 15.03 -3.25
C ARG A 8 -13.20 14.33 -4.12
N ALA A 9 -14.28 15.04 -4.46
CA ALA A 9 -15.33 14.56 -5.34
C ALA A 9 -14.93 14.70 -6.81
N PRO A 10 -15.54 13.91 -7.73
CA PRO A 10 -15.35 14.09 -9.16
C PRO A 10 -15.85 15.47 -9.62
N ALA A 11 -15.11 16.09 -10.54
CA ALA A 11 -15.44 17.35 -11.18
C ALA A 11 -15.08 17.30 -12.67
N LYS A 12 -15.47 18.34 -13.44
CA LYS A 12 -15.20 18.41 -14.89
C LYS A 12 -13.71 18.37 -15.21
N ASP A 13 -12.90 18.99 -14.38
CA ASP A 13 -11.43 19.04 -14.46
C ASP A 13 -10.73 17.99 -13.61
N PHE A 14 -11.47 17.18 -12.86
CA PHE A 14 -10.96 16.14 -11.99
C PHE A 14 -11.86 14.88 -12.03
N PRO A 15 -11.68 13.99 -13.04
CA PRO A 15 -12.57 12.86 -13.28
C PRO A 15 -12.28 11.67 -12.33
N PHE A 16 -12.07 11.95 -11.05
CA PHE A 16 -11.76 10.97 -10.01
C PHE A 16 -12.53 11.24 -8.73
N VAL A 17 -12.78 10.20 -7.95
CA VAL A 17 -13.09 10.34 -6.53
C VAL A 17 -11.90 9.90 -5.71
N VAL A 18 -11.61 10.65 -4.66
CA VAL A 18 -10.64 10.25 -3.63
C VAL A 18 -11.36 10.18 -2.30
N VAL A 19 -11.22 9.04 -1.64
CA VAL A 19 -11.80 8.82 -0.31
C VAL A 19 -10.69 8.50 0.70
N TYR A 20 -10.93 8.84 1.96
CA TYR A 20 -10.18 8.28 3.08
C TYR A 20 -10.89 7.02 3.57
N LYS A 21 -10.25 5.88 3.41
CA LYS A 21 -10.73 4.57 3.85
C LYS A 21 -10.25 4.31 5.28
N PRO A 22 -11.14 4.05 6.24
CA PRO A 22 -10.73 3.64 7.58
C PRO A 22 -10.11 2.24 7.58
N ALA A 23 -9.35 1.93 8.65
CA ALA A 23 -8.86 0.58 8.93
C ALA A 23 -10.03 -0.39 9.16
N GLY A 24 -9.81 -1.67 8.85
CA GLY A 24 -10.81 -2.74 9.00
C GLY A 24 -11.84 -2.82 7.88
N LEU A 25 -11.83 -1.90 6.91
CA LEU A 25 -12.73 -1.88 5.76
C LEU A 25 -12.00 -2.34 4.48
N PRO A 26 -12.54 -3.28 3.67
CA PRO A 26 -11.97 -3.61 2.36
C PRO A 26 -11.99 -2.42 1.39
N SER A 27 -11.02 -2.36 0.47
CA SER A 27 -10.99 -1.36 -0.62
C SER A 27 -12.04 -1.60 -1.70
N ALA A 28 -12.33 -2.86 -1.99
CA ALA A 28 -13.25 -3.31 -3.03
C ALA A 28 -14.13 -4.45 -2.52
N PRO A 29 -15.27 -4.73 -3.19
CA PRO A 29 -16.13 -5.85 -2.85
C PRO A 29 -15.35 -7.16 -2.82
N LEU A 30 -15.58 -7.97 -1.80
CA LEU A 30 -15.14 -9.35 -1.73
C LEU A 30 -16.22 -10.21 -2.36
N LYS A 31 -15.84 -11.31 -3.06
CA LYS A 31 -16.78 -12.24 -3.72
C LYS A 31 -17.94 -12.70 -2.82
N SER A 32 -17.76 -12.68 -1.51
CA SER A 32 -18.75 -13.12 -0.50
C SER A 32 -19.47 -11.97 0.22
N ARG A 33 -19.09 -10.70 0.00
CA ARG A 33 -19.67 -9.53 0.67
C ARG A 33 -19.76 -8.38 -0.31
N THR A 34 -20.94 -8.08 -0.80
CA THR A 34 -21.23 -6.89 -1.62
C THR A 34 -21.66 -5.74 -0.72
N GLY A 35 -21.19 -4.52 -1.01
CA GLY A 35 -21.68 -3.28 -0.40
C GLY A 35 -21.08 -2.87 0.94
N ASN A 36 -20.16 -3.66 1.54
CA ASN A 36 -19.48 -3.25 2.76
C ASN A 36 -17.97 -3.06 2.50
N ASP A 37 -17.65 -2.11 1.62
CA ASP A 37 -16.30 -1.75 1.21
C ASP A 37 -16.24 -0.28 0.75
N ALA A 38 -15.04 0.28 0.67
CA ALA A 38 -14.85 1.69 0.39
C ALA A 38 -15.29 2.10 -1.03
N PHE A 39 -15.07 1.22 -2.03
CA PHE A 39 -15.48 1.50 -3.40
C PHE A 39 -17.00 1.52 -3.52
N SER A 40 -17.72 0.55 -2.96
CA SER A 40 -19.18 0.50 -2.97
C SER A 40 -19.80 1.75 -2.35
N PHE A 41 -19.25 2.21 -1.20
CA PHE A 41 -19.70 3.46 -0.59
C PHE A 41 -19.52 4.67 -1.53
N ALA A 42 -18.35 4.81 -2.16
CA ALA A 42 -18.10 5.89 -3.10
C ALA A 42 -19.03 5.80 -4.34
N ALA A 43 -19.29 4.59 -4.82
CA ALA A 43 -20.12 4.34 -6.00
C ALA A 43 -21.63 4.51 -5.75
N GLU A 44 -22.08 4.50 -4.51
CA GLU A 44 -23.45 4.92 -4.14
C GLU A 44 -23.61 6.43 -4.28
N LEU A 45 -22.59 7.20 -3.88
CA LEU A 45 -22.59 8.67 -4.01
C LEU A 45 -22.30 9.14 -5.44
N PHE A 46 -21.47 8.40 -6.17
CA PHE A 46 -21.01 8.73 -7.52
C PHE A 46 -21.22 7.53 -8.46
N PRO A 47 -22.46 7.29 -8.96
CA PRO A 47 -22.80 6.10 -9.77
C PRO A 47 -21.96 5.92 -11.04
N ALA A 48 -21.39 6.98 -11.60
CA ALA A 48 -20.49 6.92 -12.74
C ALA A 48 -19.28 5.98 -12.52
N LEU A 49 -18.83 5.78 -11.28
CA LEU A 49 -17.75 4.85 -10.95
C LEU A 49 -18.05 3.41 -11.38
N LYS A 50 -19.34 3.01 -11.37
CA LYS A 50 -19.77 1.65 -11.73
C LYS A 50 -19.78 1.44 -13.25
N THR A 51 -19.79 2.49 -14.06
CA THR A 51 -19.82 2.39 -15.53
C THR A 51 -18.42 2.17 -16.13
N VAL A 52 -17.36 2.40 -15.34
CA VAL A 52 -15.99 2.23 -15.76
C VAL A 52 -15.61 0.74 -15.75
N ARG A 53 -15.06 0.26 -16.85
CA ARG A 53 -14.56 -1.11 -16.98
C ARG A 53 -13.15 -1.21 -16.41
N GLY A 54 -13.00 -1.84 -15.24
CA GLY A 54 -11.73 -2.02 -14.55
C GLY A 54 -11.03 -3.33 -14.91
N LYS A 55 -9.98 -3.67 -14.15
CA LYS A 55 -9.25 -4.96 -14.29
C LYS A 55 -10.14 -6.18 -14.04
N THR A 56 -11.12 -6.04 -13.19
CA THR A 56 -12.18 -7.02 -12.94
C THR A 56 -13.52 -6.29 -12.90
N GLU A 57 -14.59 -6.99 -13.20
CA GLU A 57 -15.95 -6.43 -13.17
C GLU A 57 -16.31 -5.84 -11.80
N ILE A 58 -15.80 -6.44 -10.71
CA ILE A 58 -16.08 -6.03 -9.33
C ILE A 58 -15.34 -4.73 -8.95
N GLU A 59 -14.15 -4.49 -9.53
CA GLU A 59 -13.33 -3.34 -9.19
C GLU A 59 -13.71 -2.08 -9.96
N CYS A 60 -14.44 -2.21 -11.08
CA CYS A 60 -14.88 -1.07 -11.90
C CYS A 60 -13.78 0.00 -12.06
N GLY A 61 -14.07 1.25 -11.75
CA GLY A 61 -13.13 2.38 -11.84
C GLY A 61 -12.02 2.43 -10.78
N LEU A 62 -11.89 1.45 -9.89
CA LEU A 62 -10.90 1.49 -8.82
C LEU A 62 -9.47 1.44 -9.38
N LEU A 63 -8.65 2.44 -9.06
CA LEU A 63 -7.30 2.59 -9.62
C LEU A 63 -6.23 1.82 -8.84
N HIS A 64 -6.40 1.66 -7.54
CA HIS A 64 -5.52 0.89 -6.67
C HIS A 64 -6.27 0.38 -5.45
N ARG A 65 -5.63 -0.46 -4.66
CA ARG A 65 -6.15 -0.97 -3.39
C ARG A 65 -5.13 -0.77 -2.29
N ILE A 66 -5.63 -0.59 -1.07
CA ILE A 66 -4.88 -0.71 0.18
C ILE A 66 -5.46 -1.88 0.98
N ASP A 67 -4.67 -2.49 1.85
CA ASP A 67 -5.11 -3.64 2.63
C ASP A 67 -6.31 -3.29 3.54
N THR A 68 -7.07 -4.28 3.96
CA THR A 68 -8.24 -4.09 4.83
C THR A 68 -7.88 -3.29 6.08
N ASP A 69 -6.77 -3.65 6.74
CA ASP A 69 -6.34 -3.01 8.00
C ASP A 69 -5.53 -1.72 7.78
N THR A 70 -5.13 -1.42 6.54
CA THR A 70 -4.49 -0.15 6.16
C THR A 70 -5.56 0.92 6.00
N GLU A 71 -5.34 2.09 6.56
CA GLU A 71 -6.19 3.26 6.36
C GLU A 71 -5.58 4.25 5.37
N GLY A 72 -6.35 5.25 4.95
CA GLY A 72 -5.88 6.36 4.14
C GLY A 72 -6.49 6.44 2.74
N LEU A 73 -5.78 7.13 1.86
CA LEU A 73 -6.27 7.53 0.54
C LEU A 73 -6.50 6.34 -0.40
N LEU A 74 -7.69 6.32 -0.99
CA LEU A 74 -8.11 5.39 -2.02
C LEU A 74 -8.74 6.18 -3.17
N MET A 75 -8.40 5.84 -4.43
CA MET A 75 -8.82 6.60 -5.60
C MET A 75 -9.49 5.71 -6.64
N ALA A 76 -10.57 6.22 -7.24
CA ALA A 76 -11.26 5.60 -8.35
C ALA A 76 -11.56 6.62 -9.46
N ALA A 77 -11.57 6.17 -10.71
CA ALA A 77 -11.92 6.97 -11.89
C ALA A 77 -13.43 6.98 -12.12
N ALA A 78 -13.96 8.14 -12.49
CA ALA A 78 -15.38 8.34 -12.82
C ALA A 78 -15.65 8.27 -14.34
N THR A 79 -14.61 8.21 -15.17
CA THR A 79 -14.73 8.05 -16.64
C THR A 79 -13.75 6.98 -17.13
N GLN A 80 -14.08 6.33 -18.27
CA GLN A 80 -13.21 5.31 -18.86
C GLN A 80 -11.87 5.91 -19.31
N ASP A 81 -11.88 7.07 -19.96
CA ASP A 81 -10.67 7.72 -20.45
C ASP A 81 -9.69 8.03 -19.30
N ALA A 82 -10.22 8.52 -18.16
CA ALA A 82 -9.39 8.76 -16.98
C ALA A 82 -8.82 7.47 -16.39
N TYR A 83 -9.59 6.39 -16.39
CA TYR A 83 -9.13 5.08 -15.95
C TYR A 83 -7.99 4.56 -16.84
N ASP A 84 -8.18 4.58 -18.15
CA ASP A 84 -7.21 4.08 -19.12
C ASP A 84 -5.92 4.91 -19.10
N PHE A 85 -6.05 6.25 -18.99
CA PHE A 85 -4.91 7.13 -18.78
C PHE A 85 -4.12 6.74 -17.53
N MET A 86 -4.81 6.56 -16.39
CA MET A 86 -4.15 6.21 -15.14
C MET A 86 -3.53 4.81 -15.15
N GLN A 87 -4.11 3.83 -15.86
CA GLN A 87 -3.49 2.52 -16.05
C GLN A 87 -2.16 2.63 -16.83
N ASN A 88 -2.13 3.44 -17.89
CA ASN A 88 -0.91 3.73 -18.64
C ASN A 88 0.12 4.47 -17.77
N LEU A 89 -0.31 5.49 -17.04
CA LEU A 89 0.54 6.25 -16.12
C LEU A 89 1.16 5.37 -15.03
N GLN A 90 0.39 4.45 -14.44
CA GLN A 90 0.89 3.47 -13.48
C GLN A 90 1.96 2.56 -14.08
N THR A 91 1.77 2.12 -15.31
CA THR A 91 2.75 1.26 -16.00
C THR A 91 4.08 1.98 -16.18
N LYS A 92 4.04 3.28 -16.44
CA LYS A 92 5.22 4.15 -16.58
C LYS A 92 5.78 4.65 -15.24
N GLY A 93 5.19 4.26 -14.11
CA GLY A 93 5.63 4.70 -12.77
C GLY A 93 5.22 6.13 -12.40
N GLY A 94 4.29 6.74 -13.12
CA GLY A 94 3.83 8.12 -12.89
C GLY A 94 2.72 8.26 -11.85
N PHE A 95 2.20 7.17 -11.28
CA PHE A 95 1.28 7.21 -10.15
C PHE A 95 2.00 6.84 -8.85
N ILE A 96 2.35 7.86 -8.08
CA ILE A 96 3.15 7.73 -6.86
C ILE A 96 2.23 7.65 -5.65
N LYS A 97 2.49 6.68 -4.78
CA LYS A 97 1.76 6.45 -3.53
C LYS A 97 2.72 6.53 -2.38
N THR A 98 2.42 7.38 -1.40
CA THR A 98 3.23 7.55 -0.19
C THR A 98 2.45 7.09 1.03
N TYR A 99 3.14 6.35 1.89
CA TYR A 99 2.60 5.80 3.12
C TYR A 99 3.43 6.29 4.31
N ARG A 100 2.81 6.43 5.46
CA ARG A 100 3.46 6.55 6.77
C ARG A 100 3.32 5.25 7.52
N ALA A 101 4.41 4.84 8.17
CA ALA A 101 4.49 3.61 8.95
C ALA A 101 5.20 3.90 10.28
N SER A 102 4.48 3.67 11.39
CA SER A 102 5.09 3.65 12.72
C SER A 102 5.63 2.25 12.98
N CYS A 103 6.93 2.12 13.13
CA CYS A 103 7.65 0.85 13.20
C CYS A 103 8.32 0.66 14.54
N THR A 104 8.51 -0.59 14.95
CA THR A 104 9.46 -0.98 15.98
C THR A 104 10.80 -1.32 15.32
N VAL A 105 11.91 -0.96 15.93
CA VAL A 105 13.24 -1.38 15.46
C VAL A 105 13.56 -2.75 16.03
N LYS A 106 13.56 -3.77 15.16
CA LYS A 106 13.74 -5.18 15.52
C LYS A 106 14.58 -5.89 14.44
N PRO A 107 15.92 -5.85 14.52
CA PRO A 107 16.81 -6.40 13.48
C PRO A 107 16.60 -7.89 13.22
N ASP A 108 16.22 -8.67 14.23
CA ASP A 108 15.98 -10.13 14.15
C ASP A 108 14.56 -10.50 13.70
N ASN A 109 13.67 -9.53 13.42
CA ASN A 109 12.27 -9.78 13.08
C ASN A 109 12.10 -10.76 11.90
N ALA A 110 12.86 -10.58 10.84
CA ALA A 110 12.79 -11.45 9.66
C ALA A 110 13.22 -12.90 9.98
N ALA A 111 14.23 -13.07 10.82
CA ALA A 111 14.68 -14.37 11.29
C ALA A 111 13.63 -15.06 12.17
N ALA A 112 13.01 -14.32 13.09
CA ALA A 112 11.95 -14.83 13.98
C ALA A 112 10.72 -15.29 13.20
N LEU A 113 10.33 -14.55 12.15
CA LEU A 113 9.17 -14.91 11.30
C LEU A 113 9.48 -16.03 10.29
N GLY A 114 10.73 -16.22 9.93
CA GLY A 114 11.19 -17.19 8.95
C GLY A 114 10.77 -16.92 7.49
N GLY A 115 11.42 -17.61 6.57
CA GLY A 115 11.12 -17.58 5.15
C GLY A 115 11.57 -16.34 4.39
N PHE A 116 12.23 -15.40 5.05
CA PHE A 116 12.90 -14.25 4.42
C PHE A 116 14.30 -14.65 3.93
N PRO A 117 14.79 -14.04 2.83
CA PRO A 117 16.22 -14.07 2.51
C PRO A 117 16.99 -13.15 3.48
N PRO A 118 18.33 -13.18 3.48
CA PRO A 118 19.13 -12.19 4.20
C PRO A 118 18.67 -10.76 3.90
N ALA A 119 18.55 -9.93 4.93
CA ALA A 119 18.14 -8.55 4.77
C ALA A 119 19.18 -7.74 3.97
N PRO A 120 18.78 -6.67 3.26
CA PRO A 120 19.72 -5.76 2.63
C PRO A 120 20.73 -5.22 3.64
N ALA A 121 22.02 -5.31 3.30
CA ALA A 121 23.09 -4.83 4.17
C ALA A 121 22.97 -3.31 4.37
N ASN A 122 23.31 -2.82 5.56
CA ASN A 122 23.39 -1.39 5.91
C ASN A 122 22.09 -0.59 5.67
N PHE A 123 20.92 -1.25 5.62
CA PHE A 123 19.66 -0.55 5.36
C PHE A 123 19.39 0.53 6.40
N ALA A 124 19.56 0.25 7.70
CA ALA A 124 19.36 1.21 8.78
C ALA A 124 20.26 2.45 8.62
N ASP A 125 21.53 2.25 8.29
CA ASP A 125 22.48 3.36 8.06
C ASP A 125 22.08 4.19 6.82
N CYS A 126 21.61 3.54 5.77
CA CYS A 126 21.19 4.22 4.55
C CYS A 126 19.99 5.14 4.80
N ILE A 127 18.95 4.69 5.52
CA ILE A 127 17.79 5.53 5.83
C ILE A 127 18.13 6.66 6.80
N GLN A 128 19.08 6.47 7.71
CA GLN A 128 19.58 7.54 8.59
C GLN A 128 20.32 8.65 7.82
N ARG A 129 20.99 8.30 6.70
CA ARG A 129 21.68 9.26 5.83
C ARG A 129 20.75 9.94 4.80
N GLY A 130 19.48 9.51 4.71
CA GLY A 130 18.50 10.08 3.80
C GLY A 130 17.41 9.10 3.39
N ALA A 131 17.65 8.24 2.41
CA ALA A 131 16.66 7.27 1.95
C ALA A 131 17.36 6.00 1.42
N ALA A 132 16.61 4.89 1.42
CA ALA A 132 17.03 3.63 0.81
C ALA A 132 15.93 3.02 -0.04
N ASP A 133 16.30 2.30 -1.09
CA ASP A 133 15.38 1.55 -1.93
C ASP A 133 15.48 0.05 -1.56
N ILE A 134 14.32 -0.55 -1.29
CA ILE A 134 14.19 -2.00 -1.07
C ILE A 134 13.55 -2.59 -2.31
N THR A 135 14.27 -3.45 -3.01
CA THR A 135 13.77 -4.08 -4.24
C THR A 135 13.77 -5.60 -4.11
N SER A 136 12.64 -6.23 -4.44
CA SER A 136 12.52 -7.68 -4.48
C SER A 136 11.41 -8.15 -5.43
N PHE A 137 11.46 -9.42 -5.79
CA PHE A 137 10.27 -10.16 -6.22
C PHE A 137 9.48 -10.63 -5.00
N PHE A 138 8.25 -11.10 -5.22
CA PHE A 138 7.44 -11.64 -4.13
C PHE A 138 6.93 -13.04 -4.44
N ARG A 139 6.81 -13.86 -3.38
CA ARG A 139 6.09 -15.13 -3.39
C ARG A 139 5.07 -15.17 -2.26
N THR A 140 4.01 -15.94 -2.45
CA THR A 140 3.07 -16.25 -1.35
C THR A 140 3.75 -17.12 -0.29
N TYR A 141 3.31 -16.94 0.99
CA TYR A 141 3.88 -17.62 2.13
C TYR A 141 2.83 -17.92 3.20
N GLY A 142 3.05 -18.99 3.97
CA GLY A 142 2.17 -19.42 5.06
C GLY A 142 0.91 -20.13 4.59
N ALA A 143 0.13 -20.62 5.54
CA ALA A 143 -1.11 -21.35 5.29
C ALA A 143 -2.12 -20.48 4.52
N GLY A 144 -2.68 -20.99 3.43
CA GLY A 144 -3.60 -20.26 2.56
C GLY A 144 -2.97 -19.06 1.85
N GLY A 145 -1.63 -18.91 1.84
CA GLY A 145 -0.96 -17.80 1.19
C GLY A 145 -1.28 -16.43 1.80
N LYS A 146 -1.57 -16.36 3.09
CA LYS A 146 -2.00 -15.12 3.78
C LYS A 146 -0.92 -14.03 3.76
N ALA A 147 0.34 -14.42 3.88
CA ALA A 147 1.49 -13.51 3.84
C ALA A 147 2.22 -13.57 2.48
N VAL A 148 3.18 -12.69 2.31
CA VAL A 148 4.17 -12.75 1.23
C VAL A 148 5.57 -12.70 1.80
N ARG A 149 6.55 -13.12 1.01
CA ARG A 149 7.98 -13.03 1.34
C ARG A 149 8.74 -12.48 0.14
N PRO A 150 9.77 -11.67 0.37
CA PRO A 150 10.63 -11.19 -0.70
C PRO A 150 11.45 -12.35 -1.26
N VAL A 151 11.76 -12.25 -2.54
CA VAL A 151 12.65 -13.16 -3.25
C VAL A 151 13.69 -12.32 -3.98
N THR A 152 14.96 -12.66 -3.79
CA THR A 152 16.12 -12.00 -4.39
C THR A 152 16.98 -13.03 -5.12
N GLU A 153 18.04 -12.60 -5.76
CA GLU A 153 18.98 -13.48 -6.46
C GLU A 153 19.66 -14.50 -5.51
N ILE A 154 19.85 -14.11 -4.24
CA ILE A 154 20.41 -15.00 -3.21
C ILE A 154 19.38 -15.92 -2.55
N SER A 155 18.13 -15.85 -2.96
CA SER A 155 17.07 -16.74 -2.47
C SER A 155 17.28 -18.17 -3.00
N GLY A 156 16.99 -19.17 -2.18
CA GLY A 156 17.07 -20.57 -2.60
C GLY A 156 16.17 -20.90 -3.79
N LYS A 157 16.55 -21.86 -4.63
CA LYS A 157 15.84 -22.30 -5.86
C LYS A 157 14.36 -22.55 -5.64
N ALA A 158 13.99 -23.11 -4.48
CA ALA A 158 12.59 -23.38 -4.14
C ALA A 158 11.75 -22.11 -3.92
N ALA A 159 12.35 -21.03 -3.43
CA ALA A 159 11.71 -19.74 -3.28
C ALA A 159 11.53 -19.04 -4.64
N VAL A 160 12.56 -19.07 -5.47
CA VAL A 160 12.54 -18.49 -6.84
C VAL A 160 11.46 -19.15 -7.71
N LYS A 161 11.28 -20.47 -7.64
CA LYS A 161 10.22 -21.19 -8.38
C LYS A 161 8.80 -20.77 -7.98
N LYS A 162 8.61 -20.19 -6.79
CA LYS A 162 7.30 -19.75 -6.27
C LYS A 162 7.00 -18.27 -6.53
N VAL A 163 7.84 -17.57 -7.28
CA VAL A 163 7.58 -16.18 -7.69
C VAL A 163 6.41 -16.16 -8.66
N GLY A 164 5.32 -15.48 -8.27
CA GLY A 164 4.10 -15.44 -9.08
C GLY A 164 4.18 -14.51 -10.29
N GLN A 165 4.87 -13.38 -10.14
CA GLN A 165 5.11 -12.41 -11.20
C GLN A 165 6.61 -12.14 -11.34
N LYS A 166 7.13 -12.29 -12.56
CA LYS A 166 8.56 -12.01 -12.88
C LYS A 166 8.82 -10.51 -12.97
N LYS A 167 8.39 -9.76 -11.96
CA LYS A 167 8.55 -8.32 -11.86
C LYS A 167 9.07 -7.98 -10.47
N ALA A 168 10.12 -7.20 -10.40
CA ALA A 168 10.62 -6.65 -9.16
C ALA A 168 9.78 -5.42 -8.75
N TYR A 169 9.61 -5.28 -7.45
CA TYR A 169 8.87 -4.17 -6.83
C TYR A 169 9.79 -3.42 -5.89
N THR A 170 9.82 -2.10 -6.03
CA THR A 170 10.67 -1.23 -5.22
C THR A 170 9.81 -0.42 -4.24
N THR A 171 10.28 -0.34 -3.00
CA THR A 171 9.79 0.58 -1.97
C THR A 171 10.95 1.51 -1.61
N ARG A 172 10.78 2.81 -1.83
CA ARG A 172 11.71 3.82 -1.33
C ARG A 172 11.32 4.17 0.09
N VAL A 173 12.27 4.10 1.01
CA VAL A 173 12.05 4.35 2.44
C VAL A 173 12.90 5.52 2.90
N ARG A 174 12.28 6.47 3.59
CA ARG A 174 12.91 7.59 4.26
C ARG A 174 12.57 7.57 5.75
N LEU A 175 13.56 7.77 6.59
CA LEU A 175 13.37 7.91 8.03
C LEU A 175 12.85 9.33 8.31
N LEU A 176 11.73 9.45 9.02
CA LEU A 176 11.16 10.72 9.45
C LEU A 176 11.60 11.07 10.87
N SER A 177 11.55 10.08 11.77
CA SER A 177 12.03 10.22 13.14
C SER A 177 12.46 8.87 13.70
N TYR A 178 13.35 8.92 14.68
CA TYR A 178 13.84 7.76 15.39
C TYR A 178 13.91 8.11 16.89
N LEU A 179 13.20 7.37 17.69
CA LEU A 179 13.17 7.57 19.14
C LEU A 179 13.20 6.21 19.83
N GLU A 180 14.28 5.95 20.58
CA GLU A 180 14.49 4.67 21.28
C GLU A 180 14.40 3.47 20.32
N ALA A 181 13.43 2.56 20.54
CA ALA A 181 13.17 1.40 19.69
C ALA A 181 12.08 1.64 18.64
N ASN A 182 11.66 2.90 18.40
CA ASN A 182 10.60 3.24 17.46
C ASN A 182 11.14 4.11 16.32
N ALA A 183 10.57 3.92 15.14
CA ALA A 183 10.90 4.70 13.95
C ALA A 183 9.64 5.07 13.19
N GLU A 184 9.53 6.32 12.74
CA GLU A 184 8.54 6.76 11.78
C GLU A 184 9.15 6.74 10.39
N LEU A 185 8.55 5.99 9.48
CA LEU A 185 9.02 5.84 8.12
C LEU A 185 8.04 6.44 7.11
N GLU A 186 8.57 7.10 6.10
CA GLU A 186 7.86 7.41 4.87
C GLU A 186 8.23 6.39 3.80
N CYS A 187 7.24 5.73 3.24
CA CYS A 187 7.43 4.69 2.24
C CYS A 187 6.74 5.09 0.94
N THR A 188 7.51 5.22 -0.15
CA THR A 188 6.99 5.64 -1.45
C THR A 188 7.14 4.51 -2.48
N LEU A 189 6.11 4.33 -3.31
CA LEU A 189 6.13 3.36 -4.40
C LEU A 189 5.30 3.84 -5.60
N THR A 190 5.73 3.45 -6.79
CA THR A 190 5.03 3.72 -8.05
C THR A 190 4.16 2.55 -8.48
N GLN A 191 4.55 1.34 -8.07
CA GLN A 191 3.85 0.09 -8.37
C GLN A 191 3.66 -0.69 -7.09
N GLY A 192 2.47 -1.27 -6.88
CA GLY A 192 2.12 -1.97 -5.67
C GLY A 192 1.96 -3.48 -5.86
N PHE A 193 2.50 -4.24 -4.91
CA PHE A 193 2.21 -5.64 -4.69
C PHE A 193 1.51 -5.81 -3.33
N ARG A 194 0.73 -6.88 -3.19
CA ARG A 194 0.04 -7.17 -1.93
C ARG A 194 1.03 -7.16 -0.75
N HIS A 195 0.74 -6.39 0.30
CA HIS A 195 1.54 -6.24 1.51
C HIS A 195 2.99 -5.77 1.28
N GLN A 196 3.31 -5.17 0.14
CA GLN A 196 4.69 -4.84 -0.25
C GLN A 196 5.44 -4.08 0.83
N VAL A 197 4.93 -2.92 1.26
CA VAL A 197 5.60 -2.06 2.25
C VAL A 197 5.74 -2.79 3.59
N ARG A 198 4.67 -3.42 4.07
CA ARG A 198 4.64 -4.18 5.32
C ARG A 198 5.72 -5.28 5.34
N CYS A 199 5.81 -6.04 4.24
CA CYS A 199 6.81 -7.10 4.07
C CYS A 199 8.23 -6.56 3.96
N HIS A 200 8.45 -5.48 3.20
CA HIS A 200 9.77 -4.85 3.04
C HIS A 200 10.28 -4.25 4.36
N CYS A 201 9.45 -3.50 5.08
CA CYS A 201 9.83 -2.95 6.38
C CYS A 201 10.18 -4.08 7.38
N ALA A 202 9.35 -5.11 7.46
CA ALA A 202 9.59 -6.26 8.34
C ALA A 202 10.88 -7.01 7.99
N TRP A 203 11.19 -7.14 6.70
CA TRP A 203 12.41 -7.77 6.20
C TRP A 203 13.67 -7.00 6.60
N CYS A 204 13.59 -5.68 6.60
CA CYS A 204 14.71 -4.79 6.94
C CYS A 204 14.84 -4.50 8.44
N GLY A 205 14.09 -5.18 9.31
CA GLY A 205 14.16 -4.99 10.76
C GLY A 205 13.35 -3.81 11.29
N PHE A 206 12.37 -3.32 10.53
CA PHE A 206 11.44 -2.25 10.91
C PHE A 206 9.99 -2.71 10.78
N PRO A 207 9.54 -3.78 11.50
CA PRO A 207 8.16 -4.23 11.45
C PRO A 207 7.21 -3.13 11.90
N ILE A 208 6.09 -2.97 11.17
CA ILE A 208 5.07 -1.97 11.48
C ILE A 208 4.34 -2.37 12.74
N ARG A 209 4.11 -1.44 13.64
CA ARG A 209 3.37 -1.65 14.89
C ARG A 209 1.92 -2.05 14.58
N GLY A 210 1.42 -3.03 15.33
CA GLY A 210 0.10 -3.61 15.12
C GLY A 210 0.01 -4.59 13.93
N ASP A 211 1.13 -4.90 13.24
CA ASP A 211 1.12 -5.82 12.10
C ASP A 211 1.23 -7.29 12.55
N ARG A 212 0.10 -7.99 12.65
CA ARG A 212 0.02 -9.40 13.07
C ARG A 212 0.64 -10.40 12.10
N LEU A 213 0.92 -10.00 10.85
CA LEU A 213 1.51 -10.87 9.83
C LEU A 213 3.02 -10.72 9.71
N TYR A 214 3.53 -9.53 10.05
CA TYR A 214 4.91 -9.15 9.75
C TYR A 214 5.70 -8.63 10.95
N HIS A 215 5.08 -8.51 12.14
CA HIS A 215 5.77 -8.20 13.39
C HIS A 215 5.80 -9.43 14.28
N ALA A 216 6.98 -9.98 14.54
CA ALA A 216 7.14 -11.26 15.23
C ALA A 216 6.56 -11.26 16.67
N ASP A 217 6.64 -10.10 17.35
CA ASP A 217 6.15 -9.96 18.74
C ASP A 217 4.74 -9.40 18.82
N CYS A 218 4.07 -9.12 17.70
CA CYS A 218 2.70 -8.61 17.71
C CYS A 218 1.71 -9.74 18.00
N THR A 219 1.49 -10.02 19.26
CA THR A 219 0.53 -11.02 19.74
C THR A 219 -0.82 -10.41 20.13
N SER A 220 -0.87 -9.08 20.32
CA SER A 220 -2.08 -8.37 20.77
C SER A 220 -3.11 -8.26 19.65
N ALA A 221 -4.35 -8.63 19.96
CA ALA A 221 -5.49 -8.42 19.07
C ALA A 221 -5.99 -6.96 19.07
N VAL A 222 -5.50 -6.13 19.98
CA VAL A 222 -6.04 -4.81 20.30
C VAL A 222 -5.29 -3.67 19.61
N GLU A 223 -3.98 -3.83 19.33
CA GLU A 223 -3.22 -2.77 18.67
C GLU A 223 -3.58 -2.68 17.19
N PRO A 224 -4.08 -1.54 16.70
CA PRO A 224 -4.36 -1.34 15.29
C PRO A 224 -3.05 -1.26 14.48
N LEU A 225 -3.11 -1.64 13.21
CA LEU A 225 -1.99 -1.48 12.28
C LEU A 225 -1.68 0.02 12.10
N ARG A 226 -0.47 0.45 12.46
CA ARG A 226 -0.01 1.84 12.33
C ARG A 226 0.57 2.12 10.95
N PHE A 227 -0.30 2.03 9.93
CA PHE A 227 0.09 2.16 8.52
C PHE A 227 -0.99 2.89 7.72
N THR A 228 -0.63 4.05 7.16
CA THR A 228 -1.57 4.97 6.51
C THR A 228 -1.09 5.35 5.11
N ALA A 229 -1.97 5.26 4.11
CA ALA A 229 -1.75 5.81 2.77
C ALA A 229 -2.02 7.32 2.81
N VAL A 230 -0.95 8.13 2.88
CA VAL A 230 -1.08 9.56 3.19
C VAL A 230 -1.09 10.46 1.96
N LYS A 231 -0.45 10.05 0.84
CA LYS A 231 -0.33 10.95 -0.32
C LYS A 231 -0.40 10.19 -1.64
N LEU A 232 -1.07 10.80 -2.61
CA LEU A 232 -1.14 10.37 -4.01
C LEU A 232 -0.62 11.50 -4.91
N GLU A 233 0.27 11.16 -5.87
CA GLU A 233 0.80 12.13 -6.84
C GLU A 233 0.67 11.52 -8.24
N PHE A 234 0.15 12.29 -9.18
CA PHE A 234 -0.06 11.86 -10.56
C PHE A 234 -0.24 13.05 -11.51
N LEU A 235 -0.17 12.80 -12.81
CA LEU A 235 -0.54 13.76 -13.83
C LEU A 235 -2.06 13.69 -14.06
N ASN A 236 -2.74 14.83 -14.01
CA ASN A 236 -4.17 14.91 -14.29
C ASN A 236 -4.38 14.85 -15.82
N PRO A 237 -5.25 13.93 -16.33
CA PRO A 237 -5.46 13.78 -17.77
C PRO A 237 -6.18 14.95 -18.45
N ILE A 238 -6.86 15.81 -17.67
CA ILE A 238 -7.65 16.93 -18.20
C ILE A 238 -6.86 18.23 -18.17
N THR A 239 -6.20 18.51 -17.03
CA THR A 239 -5.47 19.78 -16.85
C THR A 239 -4.01 19.68 -17.27
N GLU A 240 -3.50 18.46 -17.49
CA GLU A 240 -2.09 18.15 -17.76
C GLU A 240 -1.14 18.67 -16.68
N GLN A 241 -1.66 18.92 -15.47
CA GLN A 241 -0.89 19.37 -14.34
C GLN A 241 -0.64 18.25 -13.34
N LYS A 242 0.45 18.36 -12.58
CA LYS A 242 0.72 17.46 -11.46
C LYS A 242 -0.28 17.71 -10.34
N GLU A 243 -1.04 16.67 -10.00
CA GLU A 243 -1.90 16.64 -8.83
C GLU A 243 -1.17 16.02 -7.65
N VAL A 244 -1.36 16.62 -6.48
CA VAL A 244 -0.90 16.11 -5.20
C VAL A 244 -2.08 16.13 -4.24
N ILE A 245 -2.49 14.96 -3.78
CA ILE A 245 -3.54 14.80 -2.78
C ILE A 245 -2.89 14.25 -1.53
N ASP A 246 -2.92 15.02 -0.46
CA ASP A 246 -2.31 14.69 0.82
C ASP A 246 -3.37 14.78 1.91
N CYS A 247 -3.55 13.72 2.70
CA CYS A 247 -4.50 13.75 3.82
C CYS A 247 -3.90 14.36 5.10
N GLY A 248 -2.64 14.85 5.04
CA GLY A 248 -1.96 15.49 6.15
C GLY A 248 -1.66 14.54 7.32
N ALA A 249 -0.92 15.05 8.30
CA ALA A 249 -0.71 14.36 9.59
C ALA A 249 -1.90 14.52 10.57
N GLY A 250 -3.05 15.01 10.09
CA GLY A 250 -4.11 15.59 10.91
C GLY A 250 -5.41 14.79 11.07
N HIS A 251 -5.48 13.53 10.66
CA HIS A 251 -6.66 12.68 10.87
C HIS A 251 -6.40 11.52 11.85
N THR A 252 -5.42 11.67 12.72
CA THR A 252 -5.21 10.75 13.86
C THR A 252 -5.82 11.37 15.12
N ASP A 253 -7.12 11.29 15.27
CA ASP A 253 -7.83 11.38 16.54
C ASP A 253 -8.34 10.01 16.96
#